data_a2fdded01c1f535f86f789cc9789c689
#
_entry.id   a2fdded01c1f535f86f789cc9789c689
#
_cell.length_a   1.000
_cell.length_b   1.000
_cell.length_c   1.000
_cell.angle_alpha   90.00
_cell.angle_beta   90.00
_cell.angle_gamma   90.00
#
_symmetry.space_group_name_H-M   'P 1'
#
loop_
_entity.id
_entity.type
_entity.pdbx_description
1 polymer ?
#
loop_
_entity_poly.entity_id
_entity_poly.type
_entity_poly.pdbx_seq_one_letter_code
_entity_poly.pdbx_strand_id
1 'polypeptide(L)'
;MENCEVLDIIISFIKSYKNQSKDSKPFIHSKYKNEDKWIFNTGYLFNQIMRQIDIPQERYLLSKAAKQLWDSITDEPITNFYYREKVVAKFDGAIINEFKGADKFPYRTRTLKAGDSFIYNDVFHQEHLIPIKVIIDELIALDDEELDYEHVNDILNKMYICRILKTEDRKIDSKYNRSSNKNDVIPNVYKKAGIEVVE
;
A
#
# COMPACT_ATOMS: atom_id res chain seq x y z
N MET A 1 -0.85 -19.44 -7.20
CA MET A 1 -1.34 -20.02 -5.93
C MET A 1 -2.84 -19.90 -5.93
N GLU A 2 -3.56 -20.98 -5.74
CA GLU A 2 -5.01 -20.87 -5.62
C GLU A 2 -5.37 -20.07 -4.35
N ASN A 3 -6.46 -19.30 -4.39
CA ASN A 3 -6.86 -18.44 -3.27
C ASN A 3 -6.96 -19.19 -1.92
N CYS A 4 -7.30 -20.48 -1.96
CA CYS A 4 -7.37 -21.33 -0.77
C CYS A 4 -6.03 -21.49 -0.05
N GLU A 5 -4.92 -21.68 -0.78
CA GLU A 5 -3.59 -21.87 -0.17
C GLU A 5 -3.12 -20.59 0.56
N VAL A 6 -3.43 -19.42 0.02
CA VAL A 6 -3.09 -18.13 0.65
C VAL A 6 -3.89 -17.95 1.94
N LEU A 7 -5.19 -18.27 1.93
CA LEU A 7 -6.05 -18.20 3.10
C LEU A 7 -5.59 -19.17 4.21
N ASP A 8 -5.20 -20.39 3.85
CA ASP A 8 -4.64 -21.37 4.80
C ASP A 8 -3.39 -20.84 5.50
N ILE A 9 -2.49 -20.21 4.75
CA ILE A 9 -1.26 -19.60 5.30
C ILE A 9 -1.64 -18.49 6.28
N ILE A 10 -2.56 -17.60 5.91
CA ILE A 10 -2.98 -16.48 6.74
C ILE A 10 -3.64 -16.97 8.03
N ILE A 11 -4.59 -17.92 7.93
CA ILE A 11 -5.29 -18.51 9.09
C ILE A 11 -4.30 -19.19 10.02
N SER A 12 -3.39 -20.01 9.48
CA SER A 12 -2.35 -20.68 10.26
C SER A 12 -1.44 -19.68 10.97
N PHE A 13 -1.10 -18.60 10.30
CA PHE A 13 -0.28 -17.54 10.87
C PHE A 13 -1.00 -16.81 11.99
N ILE A 14 -2.29 -16.48 11.83
CA ILE A 14 -3.10 -15.83 12.86
C ILE A 14 -3.21 -16.73 14.10
N LYS A 15 -3.52 -18.02 13.91
CA LYS A 15 -3.55 -19.00 14.99
C LYS A 15 -2.23 -19.06 15.75
N SER A 16 -1.13 -19.13 15.03
CA SER A 16 0.21 -19.13 15.62
C SER A 16 0.49 -17.85 16.39
N TYR A 17 0.11 -16.69 15.81
CA TYR A 17 0.30 -15.38 16.46
C TYR A 17 -0.52 -15.27 17.76
N LYS A 18 -1.78 -15.69 17.76
CA LYS A 18 -2.65 -15.66 18.95
C LYS A 18 -2.12 -16.56 20.08
N ASN A 19 -1.57 -17.71 19.74
CA ASN A 19 -1.02 -18.67 20.68
C ASN A 19 0.33 -18.28 21.29
N GLN A 20 0.98 -17.23 20.77
CA GLN A 20 2.22 -16.73 21.38
C GLN A 20 1.92 -16.03 22.71
N SER A 21 2.77 -16.27 23.71
CA SER A 21 2.67 -15.56 24.98
C SER A 21 2.84 -14.03 24.78
N LYS A 22 2.21 -13.24 25.63
CA LYS A 22 2.31 -11.77 25.54
C LYS A 22 3.76 -11.30 25.60
N ASP A 23 4.62 -12.04 26.31
CA ASP A 23 6.04 -11.72 26.47
C ASP A 23 6.88 -12.08 25.23
N SER A 24 6.36 -12.98 24.38
CA SER A 24 7.01 -13.37 23.11
C SER A 24 6.46 -12.66 21.88
N LYS A 25 5.53 -11.72 22.06
CA LYS A 25 4.99 -10.87 20.98
C LYS A 25 5.77 -9.56 20.87
N PRO A 26 6.95 -9.53 20.29
CA PRO A 26 7.66 -8.28 20.10
C PRO A 26 7.04 -7.52 18.94
N PHE A 27 6.11 -6.63 19.23
CA PHE A 27 5.89 -5.46 18.40
C PHE A 27 7.07 -4.54 18.61
N ILE A 28 8.24 -4.90 18.13
CA ILE A 28 9.41 -4.09 18.36
C ILE A 28 9.98 -3.62 17.05
N HIS A 29 9.65 -2.37 16.77
CA HIS A 29 10.44 -1.52 15.92
C HIS A 29 11.88 -1.55 16.43
N SER A 30 12.74 -2.23 15.67
CA SER A 30 14.17 -2.03 15.52
C SER A 30 14.84 -1.11 16.57
N LYS A 31 15.31 -1.64 17.63
CA LYS A 31 16.52 -1.23 18.36
C LYS A 31 16.93 -2.33 19.32
N TYR A 32 17.05 -3.56 18.84
CA TYR A 32 17.84 -4.52 19.55
C TYR A 32 19.28 -4.42 19.08
N LYS A 33 20.02 -3.58 19.73
CA LYS A 33 21.43 -3.74 19.95
C LYS A 33 21.53 -4.64 21.17
N ASN A 34 22.10 -5.77 20.97
CA ASN A 34 22.65 -6.73 21.89
C ASN A 34 21.84 -7.99 22.05
N GLU A 35 22.59 -9.04 21.89
CA GLU A 35 22.47 -10.39 22.36
C GLU A 35 21.97 -11.40 21.33
N ASP A 36 22.68 -12.46 21.26
CA ASP A 36 22.64 -13.70 20.50
C ASP A 36 21.30 -14.45 20.42
N LYS A 37 20.18 -13.75 20.44
CA LYS A 37 18.85 -14.32 20.30
C LYS A 37 18.22 -13.86 18.98
N TRP A 38 18.01 -14.80 18.10
CA TRP A 38 17.15 -14.61 16.93
C TRP A 38 15.72 -14.36 17.41
N ILE A 39 15.31 -13.09 17.52
CA ILE A 39 13.93 -12.73 17.82
C ILE A 39 13.18 -12.61 16.51
N PHE A 40 12.29 -13.53 16.29
CA PHE A 40 11.42 -13.53 15.12
C PHE A 40 10.31 -12.47 15.32
N ASN A 41 10.37 -11.39 14.56
CA ASN A 41 9.32 -10.36 14.60
C ASN A 41 8.12 -10.83 13.76
N THR A 42 7.19 -11.54 14.42
CA THR A 42 5.99 -12.09 13.76
C THR A 42 5.09 -10.99 13.17
N GLY A 43 5.00 -9.84 13.82
CA GLY A 43 4.23 -8.70 13.30
C GLY A 43 4.83 -8.12 12.03
N TYR A 44 6.16 -8.04 11.96
CA TYR A 44 6.84 -7.62 10.73
C TYR A 44 6.62 -8.63 9.61
N LEU A 45 6.78 -9.92 9.90
CA LEU A 45 6.56 -10.97 8.91
C LEU A 45 5.12 -10.96 8.41
N PHE A 46 4.14 -10.83 9.30
CA PHE A 46 2.73 -10.76 8.91
C PHE A 46 2.48 -9.56 7.98
N ASN A 47 3.03 -8.40 8.30
CA ASN A 47 2.94 -7.24 7.41
C ASN A 47 3.58 -7.51 6.04
N GLN A 48 4.70 -8.24 5.97
CA GLN A 48 5.31 -8.61 4.69
C GLN A 48 4.46 -9.60 3.91
N ILE A 49 3.88 -10.60 4.56
CA ILE A 49 2.96 -11.56 3.93
C ILE A 49 1.76 -10.81 3.34
N MET A 50 1.14 -9.92 4.12
CA MET A 50 0.00 -9.13 3.67
C MET A 50 0.31 -8.24 2.45
N ARG A 51 1.56 -7.76 2.32
CA ARG A 51 2.01 -6.98 1.16
C ARG A 51 2.24 -7.81 -0.09
N GLN A 52 2.31 -9.12 0.03
CA GLN A 52 2.48 -10.04 -1.10
C GLN A 52 1.15 -10.63 -1.59
N ILE A 53 0.04 -10.30 -0.93
CA ILE A 53 -1.28 -10.70 -1.41
C ILE A 53 -1.55 -10.00 -2.73
N ASP A 54 -1.87 -10.80 -3.73
CA ASP A 54 -2.28 -10.28 -5.04
C ASP A 54 -3.68 -9.66 -4.91
N ILE A 55 -3.75 -8.36 -5.18
CA ILE A 55 -5.00 -7.61 -5.11
C ILE A 55 -5.60 -7.59 -6.52
N PRO A 56 -6.85 -8.03 -6.69
CA PRO A 56 -7.51 -8.03 -8.00
C PRO A 56 -7.55 -6.63 -8.64
N GLN A 57 -7.47 -6.58 -9.97
CA GLN A 57 -7.37 -5.32 -10.72
C GLN A 57 -8.53 -4.36 -10.46
N GLU A 58 -9.73 -4.87 -10.24
CA GLU A 58 -10.92 -4.09 -9.92
C GLU A 58 -10.83 -3.36 -8.58
N ARG A 59 -9.83 -3.68 -7.77
CA ARG A 59 -9.53 -2.99 -6.50
C ARG A 59 -8.38 -2.00 -6.61
N TYR A 60 -7.95 -1.72 -7.83
CA TYR A 60 -6.98 -0.66 -8.09
C TYR A 60 -7.72 0.60 -8.48
N LEU A 61 -7.58 1.63 -7.66
CA LEU A 61 -8.14 2.95 -7.87
C LEU A 61 -7.02 3.94 -8.21
N LEU A 62 -7.41 5.09 -8.75
CA LEU A 62 -6.48 6.18 -9.04
C LEU A 62 -6.95 7.46 -8.37
N SER A 63 -6.03 8.35 -7.99
CA SER A 63 -6.43 9.73 -7.81
C SER A 63 -6.69 10.36 -9.18
N LYS A 64 -7.64 11.28 -9.22
CA LYS A 64 -7.95 12.01 -10.46
C LYS A 64 -6.73 12.72 -11.04
N ALA A 65 -5.89 13.29 -10.16
CA ALA A 65 -4.66 13.94 -10.59
C ALA A 65 -3.63 12.95 -11.15
N ALA A 66 -3.50 11.77 -10.54
CA ALA A 66 -2.63 10.71 -11.05
C ALA A 66 -3.12 10.22 -12.41
N LYS A 67 -4.42 10.00 -12.57
CA LYS A 67 -5.02 9.61 -13.85
C LYS A 67 -4.78 10.66 -14.93
N GLN A 68 -5.08 11.92 -14.66
CA GLN A 68 -4.90 13.01 -15.62
C GLN A 68 -3.44 13.16 -16.06
N LEU A 69 -2.52 13.07 -15.10
CA LEU A 69 -1.09 13.10 -15.42
C LEU A 69 -0.68 11.91 -16.27
N TRP A 70 -1.12 10.70 -15.90
CA TRP A 70 -0.80 9.48 -16.63
C TRP A 70 -1.29 9.55 -18.08
N ASP A 71 -2.54 9.92 -18.29
CA ASP A 71 -3.16 10.06 -19.61
C ASP A 71 -2.45 11.10 -20.49
N SER A 72 -1.76 12.09 -19.86
CA SER A 72 -0.94 13.07 -20.59
C SER A 72 0.46 12.57 -20.94
N ILE A 73 0.90 11.45 -20.37
CA ILE A 73 2.24 10.87 -20.60
C ILE A 73 2.18 9.76 -21.63
N THR A 74 1.19 8.87 -21.52
CA THR A 74 1.11 7.65 -22.32
C THR A 74 -0.33 7.13 -22.40
N ASP A 75 -0.59 6.32 -23.42
CA ASP A 75 -1.85 5.57 -23.59
C ASP A 75 -1.79 4.15 -23.00
N GLU A 76 -0.66 3.78 -22.39
CA GLU A 76 -0.54 2.46 -21.76
C GLU A 76 -1.30 2.42 -20.43
N PRO A 77 -1.90 1.28 -20.06
CA PRO A 77 -2.53 1.14 -18.73
C PRO A 77 -1.52 1.36 -17.62
N ILE A 78 -1.85 2.21 -16.67
CA ILE A 78 -0.98 2.48 -15.50
C ILE A 78 -0.74 1.22 -14.67
N THR A 79 -1.62 0.22 -14.77
CA THR A 79 -1.50 -1.07 -14.09
C THR A 79 -0.32 -1.91 -14.58
N ASN A 80 0.21 -1.61 -15.75
CA ASN A 80 1.38 -2.30 -16.28
C ASN A 80 2.69 -1.86 -15.63
N PHE A 81 2.67 -0.85 -14.74
CA PHE A 81 3.88 -0.26 -14.19
C PHE A 81 3.92 -0.37 -12.67
N TYR A 82 5.09 -0.73 -12.17
CA TYR A 82 5.37 -0.91 -10.75
C TYR A 82 6.68 -0.26 -10.32
N TYR A 83 6.75 0.22 -9.11
CA TYR A 83 7.94 0.69 -8.38
C TYR A 83 9.05 1.31 -9.23
N ARG A 84 10.07 0.51 -9.59
CA ARG A 84 11.31 0.99 -10.24
C ARG A 84 11.29 0.87 -11.75
N GLU A 85 10.13 0.59 -12.31
CA GLU A 85 10.02 0.49 -13.75
C GLU A 85 10.18 1.85 -14.42
N LYS A 86 10.79 1.80 -15.59
CA LYS A 86 11.04 2.96 -16.41
C LYS A 86 9.82 3.23 -17.27
N VAL A 87 9.23 4.42 -17.09
CA VAL A 87 8.15 4.93 -17.94
C VAL A 87 8.76 5.77 -19.04
N VAL A 88 8.32 5.55 -20.28
CA VAL A 88 8.72 6.35 -21.44
C VAL A 88 7.52 7.19 -21.88
N ALA A 89 7.68 8.49 -21.95
CA ALA A 89 6.64 9.40 -22.42
C ALA A 89 6.38 9.20 -23.92
N LYS A 90 5.12 9.05 -24.29
CA LYS A 90 4.68 8.98 -25.69
C LYS A 90 4.25 10.35 -26.21
N PHE A 91 3.88 11.26 -25.30
CA PHE A 91 3.36 12.58 -25.63
C PHE A 91 4.26 13.69 -25.08
N ASP A 92 4.22 14.84 -25.73
CA ASP A 92 4.92 16.05 -25.30
C ASP A 92 4.06 16.82 -24.28
N GLY A 93 4.73 17.56 -23.40
CA GLY A 93 4.13 18.62 -22.59
C GLY A 93 3.66 18.21 -21.20
N ALA A 94 3.68 16.92 -20.84
CA ALA A 94 3.35 16.49 -19.48
C ALA A 94 4.33 17.08 -18.47
N ILE A 95 3.82 17.71 -17.39
CA ILE A 95 4.65 18.29 -16.32
C ILE A 95 4.65 17.32 -15.14
N ILE A 96 5.82 16.79 -14.82
CA ILE A 96 5.99 15.86 -13.70
C ILE A 96 6.79 16.51 -12.58
N ASN A 97 6.49 16.06 -11.35
CA ASN A 97 7.27 16.36 -10.16
C ASN A 97 7.99 15.08 -9.72
N GLU A 98 9.26 14.97 -10.05
CA GLU A 98 10.10 13.81 -9.71
C GLU A 98 10.71 13.97 -8.33
N PHE A 99 10.58 12.95 -7.52
CA PHE A 99 11.27 12.80 -6.24
C PHE A 99 12.50 11.92 -6.43
N LYS A 100 13.69 12.51 -6.35
CA LYS A 100 14.95 11.78 -6.44
C LYS A 100 15.53 11.56 -5.03
N GLY A 101 15.60 10.30 -4.62
CA GLY A 101 16.21 9.91 -3.34
C GLY A 101 15.21 9.80 -2.19
N ALA A 102 15.74 9.59 -0.98
CA ALA A 102 14.93 9.51 0.24
C ALA A 102 14.13 10.79 0.46
N ASP A 103 12.98 10.68 1.06
CA ASP A 103 11.90 11.66 1.28
C ASP A 103 12.25 13.07 1.80
N LYS A 104 13.52 13.44 1.84
CA LYS A 104 14.02 14.69 2.38
C LYS A 104 14.40 15.75 1.34
N PHE A 105 14.43 15.37 0.06
CA PHE A 105 14.86 16.30 -0.98
C PHE A 105 13.69 16.97 -1.70
N PRO A 106 13.83 18.24 -2.11
CA PRO A 106 12.81 18.89 -2.92
C PRO A 106 12.64 18.10 -4.24
N TYR A 107 11.39 17.99 -4.69
CA TYR A 107 11.10 17.43 -6.00
C TYR A 107 11.65 18.32 -7.12
N ARG A 108 12.00 17.70 -8.24
CA ARG A 108 12.36 18.39 -9.46
C ARG A 108 11.16 18.41 -10.40
N THR A 109 10.73 19.61 -10.78
CA THR A 109 9.70 19.78 -11.83
C THR A 109 10.37 19.76 -13.19
N ARG A 110 9.83 19.00 -14.13
CA ARG A 110 10.23 19.04 -15.53
C ARG A 110 9.05 18.79 -16.47
N THR A 111 9.15 19.35 -17.69
CA THR A 111 8.24 19.05 -18.78
C THR A 111 8.82 17.89 -19.60
N LEU A 112 8.03 16.87 -19.83
CA LEU A 112 8.41 15.72 -20.65
C LEU A 112 8.25 16.03 -22.13
N LYS A 113 9.16 15.46 -22.93
CA LYS A 113 9.03 15.31 -24.36
C LYS A 113 8.81 13.83 -24.70
N ALA A 114 8.21 13.55 -25.83
CA ALA A 114 8.10 12.18 -26.33
C ALA A 114 9.50 11.54 -26.43
N GLY A 115 9.64 10.34 -25.85
CA GLY A 115 10.91 9.62 -25.69
C GLY A 115 11.64 9.90 -24.37
N ASP A 116 11.28 10.94 -23.63
CA ASP A 116 11.82 11.14 -22.27
C ASP A 116 11.36 10.01 -21.35
N SER A 117 12.16 9.74 -20.33
CA SER A 117 11.83 8.69 -19.38
C SER A 117 12.03 9.12 -17.93
N PHE A 118 11.29 8.46 -17.04
CA PHE A 118 11.42 8.61 -15.59
C PHE A 118 11.15 7.25 -14.90
N ILE A 119 11.46 7.17 -13.62
CA ILE A 119 11.15 5.98 -12.83
C ILE A 119 9.76 6.15 -12.22
N TYR A 120 8.89 5.15 -12.36
CA TYR A 120 7.49 5.21 -11.93
C TYR A 120 7.34 5.75 -10.50
N ASN A 121 8.04 5.18 -9.53
CA ASN A 121 7.91 5.57 -8.13
C ASN A 121 8.62 6.90 -7.76
N ASP A 122 9.26 7.57 -8.70
CA ASP A 122 9.72 8.94 -8.48
C ASP A 122 8.57 9.96 -8.65
N VAL A 123 7.49 9.58 -9.30
CA VAL A 123 6.34 10.43 -9.61
C VAL A 123 5.05 9.91 -8.96
N PHE A 124 4.84 8.61 -9.03
CA PHE A 124 3.63 7.94 -8.54
C PHE A 124 3.91 7.14 -7.26
N HIS A 125 2.88 6.94 -6.46
CA HIS A 125 2.91 6.12 -5.26
C HIS A 125 1.73 5.14 -5.26
N GLN A 126 1.99 3.90 -4.83
CA GLN A 126 0.94 2.90 -4.58
C GLN A 126 0.65 2.90 -3.08
N GLU A 127 -0.53 3.38 -2.73
CA GLU A 127 -0.97 3.46 -1.35
C GLU A 127 -2.07 2.43 -1.08
N HIS A 128 -1.97 1.71 0.03
CA HIS A 128 -3.09 0.92 0.51
C HIS A 128 -4.14 1.85 1.11
N LEU A 129 -5.34 1.89 0.54
CA LEU A 129 -6.42 2.76 1.01
C LEU A 129 -6.72 2.54 2.49
N ILE A 130 -6.84 1.28 2.90
CA ILE A 130 -6.86 0.89 4.30
C ILE A 130 -5.46 0.43 4.67
N PRO A 131 -4.82 1.05 5.67
CA PRO A 131 -3.48 0.63 6.08
C PRO A 131 -3.44 -0.87 6.41
N ILE A 132 -2.43 -1.57 5.93
CA ILE A 132 -2.26 -3.02 6.18
C ILE A 132 -2.33 -3.33 7.68
N LYS A 133 -1.84 -2.43 8.53
CA LYS A 133 -1.95 -2.59 9.99
C LYS A 133 -3.40 -2.73 10.45
N VAL A 134 -4.33 -1.96 9.89
CA VAL A 134 -5.76 -2.03 10.24
C VAL A 134 -6.34 -3.39 9.83
N ILE A 135 -6.01 -3.87 8.64
CA ILE A 135 -6.40 -5.20 8.16
C ILE A 135 -5.86 -6.29 9.08
N ILE A 136 -4.58 -6.20 9.47
CA ILE A 136 -3.96 -7.14 10.42
C ILE A 136 -4.67 -7.08 11.79
N ASP A 137 -4.95 -5.89 12.30
CA ASP A 137 -5.62 -5.73 13.59
C ASP A 137 -7.03 -6.35 13.57
N GLU A 138 -7.77 -6.21 12.45
CA GLU A 138 -9.07 -6.87 12.27
C GLU A 138 -8.96 -8.38 12.20
N LEU A 139 -8.00 -8.92 11.44
CA LEU A 139 -7.75 -10.36 11.35
C LEU A 139 -7.37 -10.98 12.71
N ILE A 140 -6.57 -10.29 13.50
CA ILE A 140 -6.18 -10.76 14.84
C ILE A 140 -7.35 -10.68 15.83
N ALA A 141 -8.30 -9.77 15.61
CA ALA A 141 -9.46 -9.59 16.47
C ALA A 141 -10.56 -10.63 16.26
N LEU A 142 -10.54 -11.40 15.16
CA LEU A 142 -11.47 -12.51 14.95
C LEU A 142 -11.38 -13.51 16.10
N ASP A 143 -12.50 -14.04 16.59
CA ASP A 143 -12.52 -15.14 17.51
C ASP A 143 -12.08 -16.44 16.81
N ASP A 144 -11.72 -17.48 17.56
CA ASP A 144 -11.24 -18.73 16.98
C ASP A 144 -12.33 -19.45 16.15
N GLU A 145 -13.60 -19.20 16.49
CA GLU A 145 -14.78 -19.71 15.78
C GLU A 145 -15.02 -18.94 14.46
N GLU A 146 -14.63 -17.68 14.41
CA GLU A 146 -14.73 -16.81 13.22
C GLU A 146 -13.48 -16.92 12.31
N LEU A 147 -12.47 -17.67 12.75
CA LEU A 147 -11.21 -17.79 12.00
C LEU A 147 -11.34 -18.88 10.92
N ASP A 148 -12.21 -18.62 9.97
CA ASP A 148 -12.49 -19.42 8.79
C ASP A 148 -12.22 -18.65 7.48
N TYR A 149 -12.46 -19.32 6.34
CA TYR A 149 -12.20 -18.75 5.02
C TYR A 149 -13.11 -17.56 4.71
N GLU A 150 -14.36 -17.60 5.11
CA GLU A 150 -15.36 -16.58 4.78
C GLU A 150 -15.01 -15.26 5.47
N HIS A 151 -14.85 -15.27 6.78
CA HIS A 151 -14.54 -14.07 7.56
C HIS A 151 -13.15 -13.49 7.21
N VAL A 152 -12.15 -14.35 7.03
CA VAL A 152 -10.81 -13.90 6.62
C VAL A 152 -10.86 -13.26 5.23
N ASN A 153 -11.55 -13.89 4.28
CA ASN A 153 -11.70 -13.35 2.93
C ASN A 153 -12.46 -12.02 2.91
N ASP A 154 -13.49 -11.88 3.74
CA ASP A 154 -14.25 -10.63 3.86
C ASP A 154 -13.38 -9.47 4.35
N ILE A 155 -12.47 -9.72 5.28
CA ILE A 155 -11.51 -8.70 5.74
C ILE A 155 -10.50 -8.39 4.63
N LEU A 156 -9.97 -9.40 3.93
CA LEU A 156 -9.03 -9.20 2.84
C LEU A 156 -9.67 -8.48 1.64
N ASN A 157 -10.98 -8.67 1.44
CA ASN A 157 -11.74 -7.97 0.40
C ASN A 157 -11.81 -6.45 0.61
N LYS A 158 -11.45 -5.95 1.80
CA LYS A 158 -11.30 -4.51 2.08
C LYS A 158 -9.97 -3.93 1.59
N MET A 159 -9.06 -4.77 1.09
CA MET A 159 -7.77 -4.31 0.58
C MET A 159 -7.91 -3.69 -0.81
N TYR A 160 -7.68 -2.41 -0.89
CA TYR A 160 -7.63 -1.64 -2.14
C TYR A 160 -6.29 -0.94 -2.27
N ILE A 161 -5.81 -0.81 -3.48
CA ILE A 161 -4.63 -0.01 -3.83
C ILE A 161 -5.11 1.26 -4.51
N CYS A 162 -4.64 2.41 -4.07
CA CYS A 162 -4.81 3.66 -4.80
C CYS A 162 -3.47 4.14 -5.33
N ARG A 163 -3.40 4.39 -6.62
CA ARG A 163 -2.24 5.02 -7.25
C ARG A 163 -2.44 6.52 -7.22
N ILE A 164 -1.59 7.19 -6.50
CA ILE A 164 -1.60 8.63 -6.28
C ILE A 164 -0.29 9.26 -6.74
N LEU A 165 -0.26 10.57 -6.84
CA LEU A 165 1.01 11.27 -7.04
C LEU A 165 1.82 11.29 -5.74
N LYS A 166 3.14 11.28 -5.84
CA LYS A 166 4.02 11.50 -4.68
C LYS A 166 3.73 12.83 -3.97
N THR A 167 3.30 13.83 -4.72
CA THR A 167 2.88 15.13 -4.16
C THR A 167 1.58 15.04 -3.38
N GLU A 168 0.70 14.10 -3.71
CA GLU A 168 -0.54 13.82 -2.97
C GLU A 168 -0.26 13.00 -1.71
N ASP A 169 0.62 11.98 -1.81
CA ASP A 169 1.04 11.16 -0.67
C ASP A 169 1.54 12.04 0.49
N ARG A 170 2.33 13.08 0.18
CA ARG A 170 2.78 14.04 1.20
C ARG A 170 1.67 14.83 1.88
N LYS A 171 0.53 15.04 1.22
CA LYS A 171 -0.64 15.70 1.83
C LYS A 171 -1.37 14.77 2.81
N ILE A 172 -1.24 13.46 2.60
CA ILE A 172 -1.82 12.41 3.45
C ILE A 172 -0.96 12.19 4.71
N ASP A 173 0.10 12.97 4.91
CA ASP A 173 1.09 12.85 5.97
C ASP A 173 0.48 12.50 7.34
N SER A 174 1.33 12.05 8.26
CA SER A 174 1.10 11.56 9.61
C SER A 174 0.10 12.37 10.49
N LYS A 175 -0.26 13.57 10.06
CA LYS A 175 -1.31 14.41 10.67
C LYS A 175 -2.70 13.79 10.59
N TYR A 176 -2.94 12.93 9.62
CA TYR A 176 -4.24 12.29 9.42
C TYR A 176 -4.16 10.86 9.92
N ASN A 177 -4.85 10.58 11.02
CA ASN A 177 -4.94 9.22 11.53
C ASN A 177 -5.67 8.35 10.48
N ARG A 178 -4.89 7.65 9.66
CA ARG A 178 -5.39 6.77 8.58
C ARG A 178 -6.26 5.62 9.11
N SER A 179 -6.19 5.35 10.42
CA SER A 179 -6.93 4.25 11.05
C SER A 179 -8.36 4.62 11.45
N SER A 180 -8.81 5.86 11.23
CA SER A 180 -10.05 6.34 11.85
C SER A 180 -11.36 5.90 11.18
N ASN A 181 -11.32 5.33 9.97
CA ASN A 181 -12.54 4.92 9.24
C ASN A 181 -12.42 3.49 8.70
N LYS A 182 -12.77 2.52 9.54
CA LYS A 182 -12.75 1.10 9.18
C LYS A 182 -13.81 0.70 8.13
N ASN A 183 -14.84 1.53 7.94
CA ASN A 183 -16.00 1.18 7.12
C ASN A 183 -16.04 1.88 5.75
N ASP A 184 -15.19 2.85 5.49
CA ASP A 184 -15.16 3.57 4.22
C ASP A 184 -14.11 2.95 3.30
N VAL A 185 -14.52 2.53 2.10
CA VAL A 185 -13.58 2.06 1.06
C VAL A 185 -12.54 3.14 0.74
N ILE A 186 -12.98 4.40 0.68
CA ILE A 186 -12.09 5.56 0.51
C ILE A 186 -12.05 6.34 1.82
N PRO A 187 -10.96 6.24 2.60
CA PRO A 187 -10.87 6.93 3.88
C PRO A 187 -11.03 8.45 3.76
N ASN A 188 -11.73 9.06 4.72
CA ASN A 188 -11.92 10.51 4.78
C ASN A 188 -10.62 11.33 4.71
N VAL A 189 -9.48 10.72 4.99
CA VAL A 189 -8.17 11.35 4.87
C VAL A 189 -7.90 11.85 3.44
N TYR A 190 -8.32 11.11 2.42
CA TYR A 190 -8.18 11.51 1.02
C TYR A 190 -8.98 12.77 0.73
N LYS A 191 -10.26 12.79 1.15
CA LYS A 191 -11.12 13.96 1.02
C LYS A 191 -10.56 15.17 1.76
N LYS A 192 -10.05 14.99 2.98
CA LYS A 192 -9.43 16.07 3.78
C LYS A 192 -8.13 16.57 3.14
N ALA A 193 -7.39 15.71 2.47
CA ALA A 193 -6.20 16.08 1.72
C ALA A 193 -6.51 16.71 0.35
N GLY A 194 -7.79 16.79 -0.03
CA GLY A 194 -8.25 17.29 -1.33
C GLY A 194 -7.91 16.33 -2.48
N ILE A 195 -7.85 15.02 -2.19
CA ILE A 195 -7.57 13.98 -3.18
C ILE A 195 -8.89 13.34 -3.58
N GLU A 196 -9.24 13.52 -4.83
CA GLU A 196 -10.39 12.87 -5.46
C GLU A 196 -9.94 11.53 -6.03
N VAL A 197 -10.55 10.44 -5.57
CA VAL A 197 -10.27 9.08 -6.04
C VAL A 197 -11.31 8.70 -7.09
N VAL A 198 -10.86 8.11 -8.19
CA VAL A 198 -11.66 7.65 -9.33
C VAL A 198 -11.38 6.17 -9.61
N GLU A 199 -12.32 5.50 -10.22
CA GLU A 199 -12.19 4.13 -10.72
C GLU A 199 -11.38 4.07 -12.03
#